data_9ff08b08892bd3fcf40d1e80af358953
#
_entry.id   9ff08b08892bd3fcf40d1e80af358953
#
_cell.length_a   1.000
_cell.length_b   1.000
_cell.length_c   1.000
_cell.angle_alpha   90.00
_cell.angle_beta   90.00
_cell.angle_gamma   90.00
#
_symmetry.space_group_name_H-M   'P 1'
#
loop_
_entity.id
_entity.type
_entity.pdbx_description
1 polymer ?
#
loop_
_entity_poly.entity_id
_entity_poly.type
_entity_poly.pdbx_seq_one_letter_code
_entity_poly.pdbx_strand_id
1 'polypeptide(L)'
;MSTLAIVLIVLGVLLVIFLIGGVLGVRARARHQAPTFEGHVRAADEALEQARAQDRGWHRDTMEAAAHAAIAEARPGWTYDDLQLVLVDDRPGVEEDRAHFVAGGSDGQARVILARQGDRWLAERVD
;
A
#
# COMPACT_ATOMS: atom_id res chain seq x y z
N MET A 1 -9.38 50.08 -27.62
CA MET A 1 -8.29 49.24 -27.09
C MET A 1 -7.22 49.05 -28.16
N SER A 2 -5.98 49.23 -27.81
CA SER A 2 -4.89 48.92 -28.72
C SER A 2 -4.77 47.42 -28.91
N THR A 3 -4.33 46.98 -30.07
CA THR A 3 -4.12 45.57 -30.41
C THR A 3 -3.18 44.90 -29.35
N LEU A 4 -2.21 45.67 -28.88
CA LEU A 4 -1.31 45.21 -27.83
C LEU A 4 -2.02 44.91 -26.48
N ALA A 5 -2.98 45.72 -26.10
CA ALA A 5 -3.76 45.51 -24.88
C ALA A 5 -4.63 44.25 -24.98
N ILE A 6 -5.22 44.00 -26.14
CA ILE A 6 -6.02 42.79 -26.38
C ILE A 6 -5.13 41.54 -26.28
N VAL A 7 -3.96 41.57 -26.89
CA VAL A 7 -3.00 40.44 -26.84
C VAL A 7 -2.56 40.15 -25.41
N LEU A 8 -2.27 41.16 -24.60
CA LEU A 8 -1.87 40.99 -23.23
C LEU A 8 -3.00 40.40 -22.37
N ILE A 9 -4.23 40.84 -22.57
CA ILE A 9 -5.39 40.31 -21.86
C ILE A 9 -5.61 38.84 -22.21
N VAL A 10 -5.58 38.48 -23.51
CA VAL A 10 -5.72 37.08 -23.93
C VAL A 10 -4.61 36.19 -23.35
N LEU A 11 -3.38 36.68 -23.40
CA LEU A 11 -2.24 35.96 -22.84
C LEU A 11 -2.39 35.76 -21.32
N GLY A 12 -2.84 36.78 -20.59
CA GLY A 12 -3.11 36.72 -19.15
C GLY A 12 -4.20 35.70 -18.80
N VAL A 13 -5.29 35.70 -19.57
CA VAL A 13 -6.40 34.75 -19.37
C VAL A 13 -5.93 33.31 -19.64
N LEU A 14 -5.17 33.08 -20.71
CA LEU A 14 -4.60 31.77 -21.00
C LEU A 14 -3.67 31.28 -19.91
N LEU A 15 -2.83 32.17 -19.37
CA LEU A 15 -1.93 31.84 -18.26
C LEU A 15 -2.71 31.40 -17.02
N VAL A 16 -3.77 32.12 -16.67
CA VAL A 16 -4.63 31.79 -15.53
C VAL A 16 -5.31 30.44 -15.73
N ILE A 17 -5.85 30.17 -16.92
CA ILE A 17 -6.47 28.88 -17.24
C ILE A 17 -5.44 27.75 -17.10
N PHE A 18 -4.21 27.96 -17.57
CA PHE A 18 -3.14 26.96 -17.48
C PHE A 18 -2.73 26.69 -16.04
N LEU A 19 -2.65 27.73 -15.20
CA LEU A 19 -2.32 27.59 -13.78
C LEU A 19 -3.41 26.83 -13.02
N ILE A 20 -4.68 27.19 -13.27
CA ILE A 20 -5.82 26.51 -12.63
C ILE A 20 -5.88 25.05 -13.09
N GLY A 21 -5.76 24.79 -14.39
CA GLY A 21 -5.77 23.44 -14.95
C GLY A 21 -4.60 22.59 -14.43
N GLY A 22 -3.41 23.18 -14.33
CA GLY A 22 -2.22 22.51 -13.78
C GLY A 22 -2.39 22.12 -12.32
N VAL A 23 -2.87 23.04 -11.48
CA VAL A 23 -3.11 22.78 -10.05
C VAL A 23 -4.19 21.73 -9.83
N LEU A 24 -5.29 21.80 -10.59
CA LEU A 24 -6.35 20.79 -10.52
C LEU A 24 -5.88 19.42 -11.01
N GLY A 25 -5.09 19.40 -12.07
CA GLY A 25 -4.50 18.16 -12.61
C GLY A 25 -3.55 17.49 -11.63
N VAL A 26 -2.69 18.27 -10.97
CA VAL A 26 -1.76 17.75 -9.93
C VAL A 26 -2.54 17.24 -8.72
N ARG A 27 -3.57 17.96 -8.27
CA ARG A 27 -4.42 17.51 -7.16
C ARG A 27 -5.22 16.25 -7.49
N ALA A 28 -5.75 16.15 -8.72
CA ALA A 28 -6.45 14.96 -9.17
C ALA A 28 -5.50 13.76 -9.25
N ARG A 29 -4.28 13.93 -9.77
CA ARG A 29 -3.26 12.88 -9.77
C ARG A 29 -2.83 12.50 -8.36
N ALA A 30 -2.65 13.46 -7.47
CA ALA A 30 -2.31 13.17 -6.08
C ALA A 30 -3.41 12.37 -5.36
N ARG A 31 -4.69 12.62 -5.67
CA ARG A 31 -5.82 11.82 -5.16
C ARG A 31 -5.88 10.42 -5.74
N HIS A 32 -5.47 10.24 -7.00
CA HIS A 32 -5.43 8.92 -7.65
C HIS A 32 -4.13 8.16 -7.36
N GLN A 33 -3.03 8.87 -7.05
CA GLN A 33 -1.73 8.28 -6.73
C GLN A 33 -1.49 8.11 -5.22
N ALA A 34 -2.42 8.58 -4.41
CA ALA A 34 -2.53 8.12 -3.05
C ALA A 34 -3.56 6.96 -3.01
N PRO A 35 -3.24 5.73 -3.46
CA PRO A 35 -3.67 4.60 -2.73
C PRO A 35 -2.95 4.82 -1.43
N THR A 36 -3.60 5.55 -0.58
CA THR A 36 -3.20 5.75 0.77
C THR A 36 -2.91 4.36 1.31
N PHE A 37 -1.94 4.25 2.18
CA PHE A 37 -1.70 3.04 2.97
C PHE A 37 -3.03 2.40 3.42
N GLU A 38 -4.03 3.19 3.80
CA GLU A 38 -5.39 2.75 4.11
C GLU A 38 -6.12 2.08 2.94
N GLY A 39 -5.94 2.54 1.72
CA GLY A 39 -6.49 1.90 0.53
C GLY A 39 -5.87 0.53 0.26
N HIS A 40 -4.57 0.37 0.47
CA HIS A 40 -3.88 -0.91 0.38
C HIS A 40 -4.34 -1.87 1.47
N VAL A 41 -4.49 -1.40 2.70
CA VAL A 41 -4.99 -2.21 3.82
C VAL A 41 -6.40 -2.71 3.55
N ARG A 42 -7.30 -1.86 3.08
CA ARG A 42 -8.67 -2.24 2.72
C ARG A 42 -8.71 -3.27 1.59
N ALA A 43 -7.94 -3.06 0.53
CA ALA A 43 -7.86 -4.00 -0.58
C ALA A 43 -7.27 -5.35 -0.13
N ALA A 44 -6.28 -5.35 0.76
CA ALA A 44 -5.72 -6.56 1.33
C ALA A 44 -6.73 -7.30 2.23
N ASP A 45 -7.50 -6.58 3.03
CA ASP A 45 -8.55 -7.17 3.87
C ASP A 45 -9.64 -7.85 3.03
N GLU A 46 -10.10 -7.20 1.96
CA GLU A 46 -11.07 -7.78 1.03
C GLU A 46 -10.51 -9.02 0.31
N ALA A 47 -9.26 -8.95 -0.15
CA ALA A 47 -8.58 -10.07 -0.79
C ALA A 47 -8.41 -11.25 0.17
N LEU A 48 -8.09 -11.00 1.44
CA LEU A 48 -7.98 -12.03 2.47
C LEU A 48 -9.32 -12.71 2.71
N GLU A 49 -10.41 -11.97 2.80
CA GLU A 49 -11.75 -12.55 2.97
C GLU A 49 -12.14 -13.44 1.78
N GLN A 50 -11.84 -13.01 0.57
CA GLN A 50 -12.07 -13.83 -0.62
C GLN A 50 -11.22 -15.11 -0.63
N ALA A 51 -9.95 -15.01 -0.27
CA ALA A 51 -9.05 -16.16 -0.18
C ALA A 51 -9.49 -17.15 0.89
N ARG A 52 -9.92 -16.67 2.06
CA ARG A 52 -10.45 -17.51 3.15
C ARG A 52 -11.74 -18.24 2.78
N ALA A 53 -12.59 -17.65 1.96
CA ALA A 53 -13.79 -18.30 1.47
C ALA A 53 -13.49 -19.53 0.61
N GLN A 54 -12.37 -19.54 -0.08
CA GLN A 54 -11.93 -20.59 -0.98
C GLN A 54 -10.95 -21.59 -0.33
N ASP A 55 -10.16 -21.13 0.64
CA ASP A 55 -9.07 -21.90 1.23
C ASP A 55 -8.92 -21.59 2.73
N ARG A 56 -8.93 -22.64 3.55
CA ARG A 56 -8.83 -22.53 5.01
C ARG A 56 -7.45 -22.16 5.54
N GLY A 57 -6.41 -22.16 4.68
CA GLY A 57 -5.03 -21.80 5.06
C GLY A 57 -4.81 -20.30 5.27
N TRP A 58 -5.76 -19.45 4.89
CA TRP A 58 -5.68 -18.00 5.01
C TRP A 58 -6.23 -17.50 6.36
N HIS A 59 -5.57 -17.86 7.45
CA HIS A 59 -5.94 -17.39 8.78
C HIS A 59 -5.10 -16.18 9.18
N ARG A 60 -5.76 -15.03 9.42
CA ARG A 60 -5.08 -13.79 9.81
C ARG A 60 -4.22 -13.96 11.06
N ASP A 61 -4.74 -14.62 12.08
CA ASP A 61 -4.03 -14.81 13.36
C ASP A 61 -2.72 -15.58 13.18
N THR A 62 -2.74 -16.61 12.37
CA THR A 62 -1.55 -17.41 12.04
C THR A 62 -0.54 -16.60 11.24
N MET A 63 -1.02 -15.82 10.28
CA MET A 63 -0.18 -14.94 9.45
C MET A 63 0.46 -13.83 10.29
N GLU A 64 -0.32 -13.17 11.13
CA GLU A 64 0.19 -12.11 12.03
C GLU A 64 1.21 -12.67 13.03
N ALA A 65 0.96 -13.84 13.61
CA ALA A 65 1.91 -14.49 14.50
C ALA A 65 3.24 -14.80 13.78
N ALA A 66 3.19 -15.27 12.55
CA ALA A 66 4.39 -15.51 11.73
C ALA A 66 5.14 -14.20 11.42
N ALA A 67 4.41 -13.13 11.11
CA ALA A 67 5.00 -11.81 10.85
C ALA A 67 5.67 -11.23 12.11
N HIS A 68 5.02 -11.30 13.27
CA HIS A 68 5.61 -10.86 14.54
C HIS A 68 6.87 -11.64 14.89
N ALA A 69 6.86 -12.96 14.74
CA ALA A 69 8.03 -13.80 14.98
C ALA A 69 9.19 -13.47 14.04
N ALA A 70 8.90 -13.23 12.76
CA ALA A 70 9.91 -12.86 11.77
C ALA A 70 10.56 -11.51 12.07
N ILE A 71 9.79 -10.52 12.51
CA ILE A 71 10.31 -9.21 12.90
C ILE A 71 11.19 -9.32 14.15
N ALA A 72 10.75 -10.08 15.15
CA ALA A 72 11.52 -10.31 16.38
C ALA A 72 12.86 -10.99 16.09
N GLU A 73 12.91 -11.88 15.13
CA GLU A 73 14.15 -12.56 14.71
C GLU A 73 15.07 -11.65 13.90
N ALA A 74 14.52 -10.88 12.96
CA ALA A 74 15.29 -10.00 12.07
C ALA A 74 15.77 -8.73 12.76
N ARG A 75 15.00 -8.19 13.71
CA ARG A 75 15.27 -6.94 14.42
C ARG A 75 15.05 -7.12 15.93
N PRO A 76 15.93 -7.83 16.62
CA PRO A 76 15.80 -8.05 18.07
C PRO A 76 15.75 -6.72 18.84
N GLY A 77 14.76 -6.57 19.71
CA GLY A 77 14.59 -5.36 20.53
C GLY A 77 13.96 -4.16 19.81
N TRP A 78 13.69 -4.24 18.51
CA TRP A 78 12.96 -3.20 17.81
C TRP A 78 11.48 -3.24 18.19
N THR A 79 10.92 -2.08 18.48
CA THR A 79 9.50 -1.93 18.84
C THR A 79 8.73 -1.24 17.73
N TYR A 80 7.49 -1.66 17.55
CA TYR A 80 6.55 -1.08 16.60
C TYR A 80 5.15 -1.06 17.22
N ASP A 81 4.34 -0.10 16.79
CA ASP A 81 3.01 0.13 17.36
C ASP A 81 1.94 -0.61 16.56
N ASP A 82 2.20 -0.90 15.28
CA ASP A 82 1.20 -1.31 14.34
C ASP A 82 1.75 -2.34 13.36
N LEU A 83 0.94 -3.36 13.06
CA LEU A 83 1.21 -4.35 12.03
C LEU A 83 0.01 -4.46 11.11
N GLN A 84 0.18 -4.12 9.84
CA GLN A 84 -0.89 -4.09 8.86
C GLN A 84 -0.62 -5.02 7.69
N LEU A 85 -1.65 -5.78 7.30
CA LEU A 85 -1.65 -6.52 6.05
C LEU A 85 -1.86 -5.53 4.89
N VAL A 86 -0.93 -5.49 3.94
CA VAL A 86 -0.96 -4.52 2.84
C VAL A 86 -1.13 -5.15 1.46
N LEU A 87 -0.85 -6.44 1.33
CA LEU A 87 -1.01 -7.17 0.08
C LEU A 87 -1.28 -8.65 0.33
N VAL A 88 -2.26 -9.19 -0.36
CA VAL A 88 -2.53 -10.63 -0.45
C VAL A 88 -2.33 -11.03 -1.91
N ASP A 89 -1.42 -11.96 -2.14
CA ASP A 89 -1.14 -12.53 -3.45
C ASP A 89 -1.55 -14.00 -3.43
N ASP A 90 -2.78 -14.25 -3.84
CA ASP A 90 -3.39 -15.57 -3.93
C ASP A 90 -3.29 -16.06 -5.37
N ARG A 91 -2.30 -16.93 -5.62
CA ARG A 91 -2.06 -17.52 -6.94
C ARG A 91 -2.52 -18.97 -7.01
N PRO A 92 -2.75 -19.50 -8.21
CA PRO A 92 -3.00 -20.93 -8.38
C PRO A 92 -1.83 -21.76 -7.84
N GLY A 93 -2.12 -22.62 -6.87
CA GLY A 93 -1.10 -23.39 -6.15
C GLY A 93 -0.74 -22.74 -4.81
N VAL A 94 -0.78 -23.54 -3.74
CA VAL A 94 -0.59 -23.07 -2.36
C VAL A 94 0.82 -22.51 -2.12
N GLU A 95 1.82 -23.05 -2.82
CA GLU A 95 3.22 -22.66 -2.62
C GLU A 95 3.57 -21.28 -3.18
N GLU A 96 2.71 -20.71 -4.02
CA GLU A 96 2.91 -19.39 -4.60
C GLU A 96 2.18 -18.28 -3.84
N ASP A 97 1.39 -18.64 -2.83
CA ASP A 97 0.67 -17.66 -2.00
C ASP A 97 1.64 -16.83 -1.17
N ARG A 98 1.40 -15.53 -1.16
CA ARG A 98 2.19 -14.55 -0.41
C ARG A 98 1.30 -13.58 0.34
N ALA A 99 1.75 -13.19 1.51
CA ALA A 99 1.15 -12.11 2.29
C ALA A 99 2.22 -11.11 2.69
N HIS A 100 1.93 -9.83 2.49
CA HIS A 100 2.82 -8.74 2.80
C HIS A 100 2.27 -7.95 3.98
N PHE A 101 3.06 -7.82 5.02
CA PHE A 101 2.76 -7.01 6.20
C PHE A 101 3.73 -5.82 6.28
N VAL A 102 3.25 -4.73 6.84
CA VAL A 102 4.07 -3.59 7.22
C VAL A 102 3.90 -3.33 8.70
N ALA A 103 5.01 -3.36 9.42
CA ALA A 103 5.09 -2.93 10.81
C ALA A 103 5.59 -1.50 10.87
N GLY A 104 4.91 -0.64 11.59
CA GLY A 104 5.24 0.77 11.73
C GLY A 104 5.40 1.16 13.18
N GLY A 105 6.37 2.03 13.44
CA GLY A 105 6.63 2.62 14.74
C GLY A 105 7.33 3.95 14.62
N SER A 106 7.67 4.58 15.74
CA SER A 106 8.37 5.86 15.78
C SER A 106 9.78 5.80 15.15
N ASP A 107 10.40 4.62 15.15
CA ASP A 107 11.76 4.39 14.66
C ASP A 107 11.82 3.87 13.22
N GLY A 108 10.72 3.90 12.50
CA GLY A 108 10.65 3.50 11.10
C GLY A 108 9.66 2.40 10.81
N GLN A 109 9.85 1.74 9.66
CA GLN A 109 8.97 0.69 9.17
C GLN A 109 9.76 -0.56 8.80
N ALA A 110 9.13 -1.71 8.90
CA ALA A 110 9.61 -2.97 8.37
C ALA A 110 8.54 -3.63 7.51
N ARG A 111 8.94 -4.19 6.38
CA ARG A 111 8.07 -5.00 5.54
C ARG A 111 8.42 -6.46 5.71
N VAL A 112 7.42 -7.29 5.94
CA VAL A 112 7.54 -8.73 6.04
C VAL A 112 6.78 -9.37 4.89
N ILE A 113 7.44 -10.23 4.14
CA ILE A 113 6.81 -11.03 3.11
C ILE A 113 6.76 -12.47 3.61
N LEU A 114 5.55 -12.99 3.77
CA LEU A 114 5.31 -14.36 4.19
C LEU A 114 5.00 -15.23 2.97
N ALA A 115 5.62 -16.38 2.92
CA ALA A 115 5.35 -17.44 1.97
C ALA A 115 4.56 -18.56 2.64
N ARG A 116 3.59 -19.11 1.94
CA ARG A 116 2.79 -20.22 2.42
C ARG A 116 3.47 -21.56 2.13
N GLN A 117 3.49 -22.44 3.13
CA GLN A 117 3.88 -23.85 3.00
C GLN A 117 2.81 -24.72 3.67
N GLY A 118 1.87 -25.26 2.87
CA GLY A 118 0.73 -25.99 3.39
C GLY A 118 -0.16 -25.11 4.27
N ASP A 119 -0.29 -25.41 5.55
CA ASP A 119 -1.05 -24.61 6.52
C ASP A 119 -0.16 -23.60 7.28
N ARG A 120 1.10 -23.51 6.95
CA ARG A 120 2.07 -22.67 7.65
C ARG A 120 2.46 -21.45 6.81
N TRP A 121 2.77 -20.38 7.51
CA TRP A 121 3.32 -19.16 6.94
C TRP A 121 4.74 -18.96 7.47
N LEU A 122 5.67 -18.80 6.55
CA LEU A 122 7.09 -18.60 6.86
C LEU A 122 7.56 -17.29 6.26
N ALA A 123 8.43 -16.59 6.99
CA ALA A 123 9.03 -15.37 6.46
C ALA A 123 9.97 -15.71 5.30
N GLU A 124 9.69 -15.14 4.14
CA GLU A 124 10.54 -15.18 2.97
C GLU A 124 11.55 -14.03 3.01
N ARG A 125 11.12 -12.86 3.50
CA ARG A 125 11.90 -11.64 3.52
C ARG A 125 11.40 -10.68 4.60
N VAL A 126 12.34 -10.03 5.27
CA VAL A 126 12.11 -8.90 6.17
C VAL A 126 13.03 -7.75 5.76
N ASP A 127 12.46 -6.60 5.41
CA ASP A 127 13.21 -5.41 4.99
C ASP A 127 13.19 -4.31 6.05
#